data_3106c38d297f5b1438794f53039915cb
#
_entry.id   3106c38d297f5b1438794f53039915cb
#
_cell.length_a   1.000
_cell.length_b   1.000
_cell.length_c   1.000
_cell.angle_alpha   90.00
_cell.angle_beta   90.00
_cell.angle_gamma   90.00
#
_symmetry.space_group_name_H-M   'P 1'
#
loop_
_entity.id
_entity.type
_entity.pdbx_description
1 polymer ?
#
loop_
_entity_poly.entity_id
_entity_poly.type
_entity_poly.pdbx_seq_one_letter_code
_entity_poly.pdbx_strand_id
1 'polypeptide(L)'
;VAYTTDERGNAPIAAYDVSDPTDIIELDRFRPLLTLGNGVIPHNVHVLNDWLIISYYTDGCIIVDASRPSNLIEVGNFDTFIGGDGTSRGIWGVYPFFSSGTILGTDITNGLFVFQPTYVRACFLEGSVIDTFRRTPLADVDISINTTEVYDRTTGFDGKYATGLVTPGTYQVTYS
;
A
#
# COMPACT_ATOMS: atom_id res chain seq x y z
N VAL A 1 -12.14 -3.49 -10.29
CA VAL A 1 -11.63 -3.46 -8.91
C VAL A 1 -12.12 -2.19 -8.22
N ALA A 2 -12.50 -2.27 -6.94
CA ALA A 2 -12.79 -1.14 -6.08
C ALA A 2 -11.73 -1.01 -4.99
N TYR A 3 -11.46 0.23 -4.56
CA TYR A 3 -10.56 0.51 -3.44
C TYR A 3 -11.32 1.32 -2.39
N THR A 4 -11.11 0.98 -1.13
CA THR A 4 -11.79 1.62 0.00
C THR A 4 -10.81 2.12 1.05
N THR A 5 -11.23 3.16 1.75
CA THR A 5 -10.60 3.63 2.98
C THR A 5 -11.60 3.47 4.15
N ASP A 6 -11.08 3.22 5.34
CA ASP A 6 -11.85 3.34 6.58
C ASP A 6 -11.13 4.38 7.47
N GLU A 7 -11.77 5.50 7.76
CA GLU A 7 -11.19 6.63 8.49
C GLU A 7 -11.02 6.30 9.98
N ARG A 8 -10.17 5.30 10.26
CA ARG A 8 -9.86 4.79 11.58
C ARG A 8 -8.35 4.55 11.72
N GLY A 9 -7.84 4.67 12.92
CA GLY A 9 -6.44 4.41 13.22
C GLY A 9 -6.01 2.99 12.83
N ASN A 10 -4.90 2.88 12.10
CA ASN A 10 -4.35 1.64 11.53
C ASN A 10 -5.26 0.92 10.51
N ALA A 11 -6.31 1.58 9.99
CA ALA A 11 -7.11 1.00 8.93
C ALA A 11 -6.31 0.84 7.63
N PRO A 12 -6.54 -0.21 6.83
CA PRO A 12 -5.92 -0.36 5.52
C PRO A 12 -6.64 0.43 4.44
N ILE A 13 -5.95 0.64 3.33
CA ILE A 13 -6.59 0.71 2.02
C ILE A 13 -6.86 -0.73 1.60
N ALA A 14 -8.08 -1.07 1.24
CA ALA A 14 -8.42 -2.41 0.79
C ALA A 14 -8.82 -2.42 -0.69
N ALA A 15 -8.34 -3.43 -1.41
CA ALA A 15 -8.68 -3.71 -2.80
C ALA A 15 -9.69 -4.85 -2.89
N TYR A 16 -10.73 -4.69 -3.71
CA TYR A 16 -11.77 -5.68 -3.89
C TYR A 16 -12.03 -5.96 -5.37
N ASP A 17 -12.15 -7.23 -5.72
CA ASP A 17 -12.81 -7.62 -6.96
C ASP A 17 -14.33 -7.46 -6.79
N VAL A 18 -14.91 -6.61 -7.60
CA VAL A 18 -16.35 -6.29 -7.62
C VAL A 18 -16.97 -6.66 -8.98
N SER A 19 -16.31 -7.51 -9.76
CA SER A 19 -16.80 -7.95 -11.06
C SER A 19 -18.13 -8.72 -10.96
N ASP A 20 -18.28 -9.49 -9.88
CA ASP A 20 -19.56 -10.05 -9.46
C ASP A 20 -20.04 -9.37 -8.19
N PRO A 21 -21.11 -8.55 -8.24
CA PRO A 21 -21.60 -7.85 -7.05
C PRO A 21 -22.24 -8.78 -6.01
N THR A 22 -22.48 -10.04 -6.35
CA THR A 22 -23.00 -11.05 -5.41
C THR A 22 -21.90 -11.85 -4.72
N ASP A 23 -20.63 -11.73 -5.19
CA ASP A 23 -19.46 -12.39 -4.64
C ASP A 23 -18.27 -11.45 -4.68
N ILE A 24 -18.20 -10.53 -3.71
CA ILE A 24 -17.14 -9.53 -3.58
C ILE A 24 -15.95 -10.18 -2.88
N ILE A 25 -14.79 -10.21 -3.57
CA ILE A 25 -13.57 -10.84 -3.07
C ILE A 25 -12.55 -9.76 -2.69
N GLU A 26 -12.04 -9.81 -1.46
CA GLU A 26 -10.92 -8.98 -1.07
C GLU A 26 -9.63 -9.50 -1.71
N LEU A 27 -8.89 -8.60 -2.37
CA LEU A 27 -7.67 -8.94 -3.11
C LEU A 27 -6.41 -8.66 -2.30
N ASP A 28 -6.33 -7.50 -1.65
CA ASP A 28 -5.18 -7.11 -0.81
C ASP A 28 -5.54 -5.98 0.13
N ARG A 29 -4.65 -5.74 1.11
CA ARG A 29 -4.69 -4.64 2.06
C ARG A 29 -3.34 -3.94 2.14
N PHE A 30 -3.34 -2.65 1.89
CA PHE A 30 -2.16 -1.80 2.03
C PHE A 30 -2.21 -1.01 3.35
N ARG A 31 -1.07 -0.93 4.04
CA ARG A 31 -0.76 0.02 5.12
C ARG A 31 0.66 0.53 4.94
N PRO A 32 0.95 1.81 5.28
CA PRO A 32 2.31 2.33 5.29
C PRO A 32 3.18 1.52 6.26
N LEU A 33 4.32 1.01 5.81
CA LEU A 33 5.16 0.13 6.63
C LEU A 33 5.91 0.88 7.72
N LEU A 34 6.39 2.11 7.43
CA LEU A 34 7.19 2.91 8.35
C LEU A 34 6.39 3.36 9.59
N THR A 35 5.08 3.51 9.44
CA THR A 35 4.18 3.98 10.49
C THR A 35 3.19 2.91 10.95
N LEU A 36 3.47 1.65 10.59
CA LEU A 36 2.62 0.52 10.96
C LEU A 36 2.49 0.40 12.49
N GLY A 37 1.27 0.43 12.97
CA GLY A 37 0.96 0.37 14.41
C GLY A 37 0.92 1.74 15.11
N ASN A 38 1.30 2.84 14.44
CA ASN A 38 1.31 4.19 15.03
C ASN A 38 -0.07 4.87 15.04
N GLY A 39 -1.12 4.19 14.59
CA GLY A 39 -2.49 4.73 14.59
C GLY A 39 -2.79 5.65 13.41
N VAL A 40 -1.95 5.67 12.37
CA VAL A 40 -2.16 6.49 11.16
C VAL A 40 -3.48 6.19 10.48
N ILE A 41 -4.09 7.21 9.85
CA ILE A 41 -5.48 7.17 9.40
C ILE A 41 -5.53 7.47 7.89
N PRO A 42 -6.03 6.54 7.06
CA PRO A 42 -6.33 6.84 5.66
C PRO A 42 -7.62 7.66 5.57
N HIS A 43 -7.65 8.70 4.71
CA HIS A 43 -8.86 9.48 4.49
C HIS A 43 -9.50 9.18 3.14
N ASN A 44 -8.83 9.50 2.02
CA ASN A 44 -9.37 9.27 0.68
C ASN A 44 -8.37 8.55 -0.22
N VAL A 45 -8.87 7.70 -1.11
CA VAL A 45 -8.10 7.07 -2.17
C VAL A 45 -8.66 7.46 -3.54
N HIS A 46 -7.78 7.91 -4.43
CA HIS A 46 -8.10 8.19 -5.82
C HIS A 46 -7.35 7.23 -6.74
N VAL A 47 -8.03 6.75 -7.76
CA VAL A 47 -7.45 5.85 -8.76
C VAL A 47 -7.08 6.66 -10.01
N LEU A 48 -5.80 6.71 -10.31
CA LEU A 48 -5.27 7.33 -11.53
C LEU A 48 -4.56 6.26 -12.36
N ASN A 49 -5.25 5.67 -13.34
CA ASN A 49 -4.81 4.47 -14.05
C ASN A 49 -4.51 3.32 -13.07
N ASP A 50 -3.25 2.89 -12.96
CA ASP A 50 -2.80 1.83 -12.06
C ASP A 50 -2.18 2.38 -10.77
N TRP A 51 -2.36 3.66 -10.47
CA TRP A 51 -1.84 4.29 -9.27
C TRP A 51 -2.97 4.62 -8.30
N LEU A 52 -2.75 4.36 -7.02
CA LEU A 52 -3.57 4.92 -5.96
C LEU A 52 -2.87 6.15 -5.40
N ILE A 53 -3.59 7.26 -5.37
CA ILE A 53 -3.13 8.50 -4.77
C ILE A 53 -3.98 8.71 -3.52
N ILE A 54 -3.33 8.71 -2.37
CA ILE A 54 -3.99 8.57 -1.09
C ILE A 54 -3.67 9.77 -0.20
N SER A 55 -4.70 10.37 0.40
CA SER A 55 -4.52 11.25 1.55
C SER A 55 -4.54 10.42 2.82
N TYR A 56 -3.44 10.46 3.58
CA TYR A 56 -3.23 9.57 4.72
C TYR A 56 -2.92 10.37 6.00
N TYR A 57 -3.67 11.43 6.24
CA TYR A 57 -3.52 12.37 7.37
C TYR A 57 -2.05 12.66 7.71
N THR A 58 -1.55 12.19 8.87
CA THR A 58 -0.18 12.45 9.35
C THR A 58 0.91 11.82 8.49
N ASP A 59 0.61 10.83 7.67
CA ASP A 59 1.57 10.24 6.72
C ASP A 59 1.63 11.00 5.38
N GLY A 60 0.79 12.00 5.20
CA GLY A 60 0.81 12.86 4.03
C GLY A 60 0.19 12.24 2.77
N CYS A 61 0.78 12.53 1.62
CA CYS A 61 0.36 12.01 0.31
C CYS A 61 1.14 10.75 -0.02
N ILE A 62 0.43 9.62 -0.17
CA ILE A 62 1.02 8.32 -0.50
C ILE A 62 0.65 7.92 -1.92
N ILE A 63 1.59 7.36 -2.66
CA ILE A 63 1.37 6.76 -3.98
C ILE A 63 1.64 5.27 -3.89
N VAL A 64 0.67 4.47 -4.35
CA VAL A 64 0.75 3.01 -4.37
C VAL A 64 0.67 2.52 -5.82
N ASP A 65 1.55 1.61 -6.21
CA ASP A 65 1.42 0.85 -7.46
C ASP A 65 0.35 -0.22 -7.27
N ALA A 66 -0.77 -0.08 -7.99
CA ALA A 66 -1.90 -0.99 -8.00
C ALA A 66 -2.06 -1.70 -9.35
N SER A 67 -0.98 -1.77 -10.16
CA SER A 67 -0.99 -2.55 -11.40
C SER A 67 -1.22 -4.05 -11.16
N ARG A 68 -0.98 -4.49 -9.93
CA ARG A 68 -1.39 -5.79 -9.39
C ARG A 68 -2.28 -5.58 -8.17
N PRO A 69 -3.60 -5.56 -8.32
CA PRO A 69 -4.51 -5.25 -7.22
C PRO A 69 -4.46 -6.23 -6.04
N SER A 70 -3.91 -7.42 -6.24
CA SER A 70 -3.65 -8.42 -5.20
C SER A 70 -2.27 -8.28 -4.55
N ASN A 71 -1.52 -7.21 -4.87
CA ASN A 71 -0.19 -6.93 -4.33
C ASN A 71 0.08 -5.43 -4.41
N LEU A 72 -0.43 -4.69 -3.45
CA LEU A 72 -0.34 -3.23 -3.38
C LEU A 72 1.00 -2.81 -2.78
N ILE A 73 1.81 -2.07 -3.51
CA ILE A 73 3.15 -1.64 -3.06
C ILE A 73 3.24 -0.12 -3.04
N GLU A 74 3.62 0.45 -1.89
CA GLU A 74 3.95 1.87 -1.79
C GLU A 74 5.17 2.19 -2.66
N VAL A 75 5.05 3.24 -3.47
CA VAL A 75 6.11 3.67 -4.39
C VAL A 75 6.48 5.13 -4.24
N GLY A 76 5.80 5.86 -3.40
CA GLY A 76 6.11 7.24 -3.08
C GLY A 76 5.33 7.74 -1.88
N ASN A 77 5.98 8.60 -1.12
CA ASN A 77 5.39 9.29 0.02
C ASN A 77 5.92 10.71 0.12
N PHE A 78 5.08 11.62 0.55
CA PHE A 78 5.48 12.94 0.98
C PHE A 78 4.70 13.32 2.24
N ASP A 79 5.38 13.24 3.37
CA ASP A 79 4.84 13.67 4.65
C ASP A 79 4.75 15.20 4.69
N THR A 80 3.56 15.72 4.94
CA THR A 80 3.26 17.16 5.05
C THR A 80 3.18 17.62 6.50
N PHE A 81 3.20 16.70 7.46
CA PHE A 81 2.98 16.96 8.87
C PHE A 81 4.11 16.41 9.75
N ILE A 82 4.97 17.28 10.24
CA ILE A 82 6.12 16.94 11.09
C ILE A 82 5.77 16.69 12.58
N GLY A 83 4.50 16.50 12.89
CA GLY A 83 4.02 16.18 14.25
C GLY A 83 4.02 14.70 14.54
N GLY A 84 3.42 14.31 15.66
CA GLY A 84 3.26 12.88 15.99
C GLY A 84 2.11 12.22 15.20
N ASP A 85 2.23 10.91 14.96
CA ASP A 85 1.29 10.09 14.22
C ASP A 85 -0.05 9.89 14.93
N GLY A 86 -1.00 9.26 14.23
CA GLY A 86 -2.25 8.77 14.79
C GLY A 86 -3.28 9.87 15.13
N THR A 87 -3.16 11.04 14.48
CA THR A 87 -4.12 12.13 14.62
C THR A 87 -4.78 12.47 13.29
N SER A 88 -5.95 13.13 13.33
CA SER A 88 -6.62 13.67 12.13
C SER A 88 -6.03 15.04 11.75
N ARG A 89 -4.70 15.15 11.65
CA ARG A 89 -3.94 16.30 11.17
C ARG A 89 -3.14 15.91 9.94
N GLY A 90 -2.57 16.88 9.22
CA GLY A 90 -1.85 16.62 7.99
C GLY A 90 -2.78 16.62 6.79
N ILE A 91 -2.50 15.81 5.78
CA ILE A 91 -3.25 15.80 4.51
C ILE A 91 -4.65 15.20 4.66
N TRP A 92 -5.66 16.07 4.45
CA TRP A 92 -7.06 15.69 4.43
C TRP A 92 -7.56 15.24 3.06
N GLY A 93 -7.06 15.87 1.97
CA GLY A 93 -7.48 15.52 0.63
C GLY A 93 -6.38 15.67 -0.40
N VAL A 94 -6.46 14.86 -1.45
CA VAL A 94 -5.58 14.95 -2.63
C VAL A 94 -6.43 14.98 -3.91
N TYR A 95 -5.94 15.65 -4.95
CA TYR A 95 -6.57 15.67 -6.26
C TYR A 95 -5.53 15.45 -7.37
N PRO A 96 -5.51 14.27 -8.02
CA PRO A 96 -4.47 13.91 -8.98
C PRO A 96 -4.86 14.08 -10.46
N PHE A 97 -6.06 14.62 -10.78
CA PHE A 97 -6.62 14.52 -12.13
C PHE A 97 -6.35 15.72 -13.05
N PHE A 98 -5.33 16.51 -12.75
CA PHE A 98 -4.91 17.57 -13.68
C PHE A 98 -4.16 17.02 -14.89
N SER A 99 -4.41 17.57 -16.05
CA SER A 99 -3.70 17.22 -17.30
C SER A 99 -2.19 17.48 -17.24
N SER A 100 -1.75 18.34 -16.32
CA SER A 100 -0.32 18.61 -16.04
C SER A 100 0.38 17.44 -15.32
N GLY A 101 -0.36 16.47 -14.78
CA GLY A 101 0.18 15.43 -13.89
C GLY A 101 0.46 15.91 -12.47
N THR A 102 0.11 17.17 -12.15
CA THR A 102 0.26 17.74 -10.81
C THR A 102 -0.78 17.15 -9.86
N ILE A 103 -0.38 16.88 -8.62
CA ILE A 103 -1.29 16.54 -7.53
C ILE A 103 -1.43 17.75 -6.61
N LEU A 104 -2.65 18.14 -6.28
CA LEU A 104 -2.91 19.07 -5.18
C LEU A 104 -3.22 18.30 -3.91
N GLY A 105 -2.59 18.70 -2.80
CA GLY A 105 -2.86 18.19 -1.46
C GLY A 105 -3.32 19.29 -0.52
N THR A 106 -4.39 19.05 0.22
CA THR A 106 -4.90 19.98 1.23
C THR A 106 -4.57 19.45 2.62
N ASP A 107 -3.67 20.14 3.31
CA ASP A 107 -3.27 19.82 4.68
C ASP A 107 -4.02 20.72 5.67
N ILE A 108 -4.63 20.11 6.69
CA ILE A 108 -5.44 20.82 7.71
C ILE A 108 -4.59 21.83 8.48
N THR A 109 -3.31 21.53 8.68
CA THR A 109 -2.40 22.33 9.50
C THR A 109 -1.58 23.30 8.65
N ASN A 110 -1.06 22.83 7.49
CA ASN A 110 -0.05 23.51 6.72
C ASN A 110 -0.58 24.11 5.39
N GLY A 111 -1.85 23.87 5.06
CA GLY A 111 -2.51 24.49 3.89
C GLY A 111 -2.34 23.70 2.59
N LEU A 112 -2.07 24.39 1.49
CA LEU A 112 -2.03 23.80 0.16
C LEU A 112 -0.61 23.35 -0.22
N PHE A 113 -0.50 22.08 -0.63
CA PHE A 113 0.68 21.51 -1.25
C PHE A 113 0.42 21.26 -2.74
N VAL A 114 1.47 21.43 -3.54
CA VAL A 114 1.48 21.16 -4.96
C VAL A 114 2.62 20.19 -5.25
N PHE A 115 2.28 18.97 -5.66
CA PHE A 115 3.25 17.92 -5.92
C PHE A 115 3.41 17.69 -7.42
N GLN A 116 4.64 17.47 -7.84
CA GLN A 116 4.97 16.95 -9.16
C GLN A 116 5.58 15.55 -8.99
N PRO A 117 4.76 14.49 -9.04
CA PRO A 117 5.25 13.15 -8.77
C PRO A 117 6.09 12.60 -9.92
N THR A 118 7.04 11.73 -9.59
CA THR A 118 7.67 10.81 -10.53
C THR A 118 7.13 9.41 -10.24
N TYR A 119 6.31 8.89 -11.13
CA TYR A 119 5.72 7.56 -10.96
C TYR A 119 6.76 6.47 -11.26
N VAL A 120 6.99 5.59 -10.30
CA VAL A 120 7.95 4.47 -10.37
C VAL A 120 7.20 3.17 -10.15
N ARG A 121 7.39 2.17 -11.03
CA ARG A 121 6.78 0.85 -10.84
C ARG A 121 7.46 0.08 -9.72
N ALA A 122 6.68 -0.66 -8.97
CA ALA A 122 7.18 -1.58 -7.96
C ALA A 122 7.87 -2.80 -8.58
N CYS A 123 8.79 -3.38 -7.83
CA CYS A 123 9.39 -4.68 -8.11
C CYS A 123 8.64 -5.73 -7.30
N PHE A 124 7.77 -6.47 -7.94
CA PHE A 124 6.90 -7.46 -7.30
C PHE A 124 7.61 -8.79 -7.05
N LEU A 125 7.36 -9.39 -5.90
CA LEU A 125 7.77 -10.75 -5.54
C LEU A 125 6.52 -11.53 -5.12
N GLU A 126 6.18 -12.56 -5.88
CA GLU A 126 5.00 -13.39 -5.65
C GLU A 126 5.35 -14.86 -5.80
N GLY A 127 4.72 -15.71 -5.02
CA GLY A 127 4.99 -17.13 -5.09
C GLY A 127 4.09 -17.97 -4.21
N SER A 128 4.48 -19.24 -4.07
CA SER A 128 3.82 -20.17 -3.18
C SER A 128 4.83 -21.09 -2.49
N VAL A 129 4.53 -21.45 -1.26
CA VAL A 129 5.30 -22.40 -0.46
C VAL A 129 4.51 -23.70 -0.30
N ILE A 130 5.14 -24.84 -0.57
CA ILE A 130 4.51 -26.15 -0.49
C ILE A 130 5.40 -27.13 0.28
N ASP A 131 4.79 -28.05 1.01
CA ASP A 131 5.45 -29.23 1.55
C ASP A 131 5.90 -30.15 0.40
N THR A 132 7.18 -30.44 0.31
CA THR A 132 7.74 -31.22 -0.80
C THR A 132 7.32 -32.69 -0.81
N PHE A 133 6.94 -33.25 0.35
CA PHE A 133 6.51 -34.65 0.49
C PHE A 133 5.00 -34.78 0.25
N ARG A 134 4.21 -33.94 0.94
CA ARG A 134 2.73 -34.01 0.89
C ARG A 134 2.16 -33.28 -0.31
N ARG A 135 2.94 -32.42 -0.95
CA ARG A 135 2.50 -31.56 -2.05
C ARG A 135 1.33 -30.63 -1.69
N THR A 136 1.23 -30.30 -0.41
CA THR A 136 0.19 -29.40 0.12
C THR A 136 0.76 -28.00 0.34
N PRO A 137 -0.08 -26.95 0.22
CA PRO A 137 0.31 -25.60 0.61
C PRO A 137 0.77 -25.53 2.06
N LEU A 138 1.73 -24.67 2.35
CA LEU A 138 2.16 -24.34 3.70
C LEU A 138 1.71 -22.91 4.03
N ALA A 139 0.81 -22.81 5.02
CA ALA A 139 0.41 -21.53 5.61
C ALA A 139 1.41 -21.08 6.67
N ASP A 140 1.32 -19.80 7.03
CA ASP A 140 2.09 -19.18 8.12
C ASP A 140 3.62 -19.29 7.97
N VAL A 141 4.11 -19.40 6.72
CA VAL A 141 5.53 -19.29 6.41
C VAL A 141 5.88 -17.81 6.24
N ASP A 142 6.83 -17.33 7.03
CA ASP A 142 7.31 -15.95 6.94
C ASP A 142 8.23 -15.77 5.73
N ILE A 143 7.97 -14.74 4.96
CA ILE A 143 8.75 -14.34 3.78
C ILE A 143 9.42 -13.00 4.11
N SER A 144 10.74 -12.99 4.24
CA SER A 144 11.51 -11.80 4.55
C SER A 144 12.46 -11.44 3.42
N ILE A 145 12.49 -10.18 3.04
CA ILE A 145 13.44 -9.63 2.07
C ILE A 145 14.52 -8.86 2.85
N ASN A 146 15.80 -9.19 2.62
CA ASN A 146 16.90 -8.49 3.27
C ASN A 146 17.06 -7.06 2.70
N THR A 147 16.33 -6.13 3.29
CA THR A 147 16.38 -4.69 2.99
C THR A 147 16.33 -3.87 4.29
N THR A 148 16.56 -2.55 4.19
CA THR A 148 16.39 -1.62 5.32
C THR A 148 14.91 -1.32 5.61
N GLU A 149 14.02 -1.62 4.67
CA GLU A 149 12.57 -1.48 4.79
C GLU A 149 11.97 -2.86 5.09
N VAL A 150 10.92 -2.89 5.90
CA VAL A 150 10.28 -4.14 6.30
C VAL A 150 9.16 -4.45 5.29
N TYR A 151 9.42 -5.37 4.39
CA TYR A 151 8.45 -5.87 3.41
C TYR A 151 8.04 -7.33 3.69
N ASP A 152 8.12 -7.73 4.97
CA ASP A 152 7.82 -9.10 5.37
C ASP A 152 6.34 -9.43 5.13
N ARG A 153 6.10 -10.65 4.71
CA ARG A 153 4.77 -11.21 4.47
C ARG A 153 4.73 -12.64 4.97
N THR A 154 3.53 -13.12 5.25
CA THR A 154 3.29 -14.50 5.68
C THR A 154 2.39 -15.18 4.65
N THR A 155 2.64 -16.46 4.36
CA THR A 155 1.78 -17.22 3.42
C THR A 155 0.38 -17.42 3.98
N GLY A 156 -0.62 -17.29 3.11
CA GLY A 156 -2.00 -17.65 3.42
C GLY A 156 -2.24 -19.18 3.49
N PHE A 157 -3.47 -19.58 3.78
CA PHE A 157 -3.88 -21.01 3.83
C PHE A 157 -3.66 -21.75 2.49
N ASP A 158 -3.59 -21.03 1.38
CA ASP A 158 -3.27 -21.56 0.05
C ASP A 158 -1.75 -21.60 -0.23
N GLY A 159 -0.94 -21.27 0.75
CA GLY A 159 0.51 -21.21 0.67
C GLY A 159 1.06 -20.04 -0.15
N LYS A 160 0.20 -19.14 -0.64
CA LYS A 160 0.63 -18.01 -1.48
C LYS A 160 1.10 -16.84 -0.65
N TYR A 161 2.01 -16.07 -1.24
CA TYR A 161 2.45 -14.78 -0.72
C TYR A 161 2.60 -13.77 -1.88
N ALA A 162 2.43 -12.50 -1.53
CA ALA A 162 2.61 -11.37 -2.43
C ALA A 162 3.25 -10.22 -1.66
N THR A 163 4.38 -9.72 -2.16
CA THR A 163 5.13 -8.58 -1.59
C THR A 163 5.92 -7.90 -2.71
N GLY A 164 6.78 -6.95 -2.37
CA GLY A 164 7.62 -6.25 -3.33
C GLY A 164 8.31 -5.06 -2.69
N LEU A 165 9.04 -4.31 -3.50
CA LEU A 165 9.74 -3.10 -3.08
C LEU A 165 9.93 -2.15 -4.26
N VAL A 166 10.32 -0.91 -3.99
CA VAL A 166 10.46 0.13 -5.01
C VAL A 166 11.79 0.02 -5.75
N THR A 167 12.85 -0.24 -5.02
CA THR A 167 14.21 -0.20 -5.57
C THR A 167 14.54 -1.52 -6.28
N PRO A 168 14.83 -1.52 -7.59
CA PRO A 168 15.27 -2.73 -8.29
C PRO A 168 16.66 -3.15 -7.81
N GLY A 169 16.86 -4.47 -7.66
CA GLY A 169 18.15 -4.98 -7.17
C GLY A 169 18.18 -6.51 -7.07
N THR A 170 19.24 -7.00 -6.46
CA THR A 170 19.35 -8.41 -6.06
C THR A 170 19.23 -8.50 -4.54
N TYR A 171 18.25 -9.23 -4.08
CA TYR A 171 17.93 -9.36 -2.67
C TYR A 171 17.96 -10.81 -2.24
N GLN A 172 18.33 -11.03 -0.98
CA GLN A 172 18.16 -12.33 -0.35
C GLN A 172 16.74 -12.41 0.18
N VAL A 173 16.03 -13.48 -0.15
CA VAL A 173 14.70 -13.79 0.39
C VAL A 173 14.83 -15.00 1.31
N THR A 174 14.31 -14.87 2.51
CA THR A 174 14.30 -15.93 3.54
C THR A 174 12.88 -16.42 3.75
N TYR A 175 12.72 -17.73 3.85
CA TYR A 175 11.48 -18.42 4.15
C TYR A 175 11.66 -19.17 5.49
N SER A 176 10.84 -18.89 6.50
CA SER A 176 10.96 -19.49 7.82
C SER A 176 9.61 -19.84 8.45
#